data_d8b7aab4d4a0856abf8628bb27785541
#
_entry.id   d8b7aab4d4a0856abf8628bb27785541
#
_cell.length_a   1.000
_cell.length_b   1.000
_cell.length_c   1.000
_cell.angle_alpha   90.00
_cell.angle_beta   90.00
_cell.angle_gamma   90.00
#
_symmetry.space_group_name_H-M   'P 1'
#
loop_
_entity.id
_entity.type
_entity.pdbx_description
1 polymer ?
#
loop_
_entity_poly.entity_id
_entity_poly.type
_entity_poly.pdbx_seq_one_letter_code
_entity_poly.pdbx_strand_id
1 'polypeptide(L)'
;FYVTKKGVCVNTKDMGTAVDPASMNVGWYYNWDWKSFKDMSFSNKKFDDLEFVPMIWGDSMTETSEIFDNVKSKGYKYLLAYNEPDLKWESNVRPDVMQYRWNDCVNNKGNVRLGSPAVSVFPTWSNDWWTPFWNSMAADKKNAMSFIAVHSYQKSYDGAKSALQYLQAIDECWETYHKPIWITEFAFWKFSINDAAGCAKVQEFMKIVIKGLNERSYVERYSWFSFNTTDNSNGASALWTNSTGKLTDLGNIYVNN
;
A
#
# COMPACT_ATOMS: atom_id res chain seq x y z
N PHE A 1 14.38 10.74 14.64
CA PHE A 1 13.87 10.58 13.26
C PHE A 1 12.36 10.48 13.32
N TYR A 2 11.64 11.51 12.88
CA TYR A 2 10.21 11.41 12.62
C TYR A 2 10.06 10.48 11.41
N VAL A 3 9.56 9.27 11.65
CA VAL A 3 9.16 8.38 10.56
C VAL A 3 7.91 9.00 9.95
N THR A 4 8.03 9.58 8.76
CA THR A 4 6.85 10.09 8.08
C THR A 4 5.93 8.92 7.74
N LYS A 5 4.62 9.08 8.00
CA LYS A 5 3.62 8.08 7.62
C LYS A 5 3.53 7.91 6.10
N LYS A 6 3.87 8.97 5.37
CA LYS A 6 3.72 9.08 3.92
C LYS A 6 4.82 8.32 3.19
N GLY A 7 4.41 7.49 2.24
CA GLY A 7 5.28 6.74 1.34
C GLY A 7 4.81 6.74 -0.09
N VAL A 8 5.46 5.97 -0.94
CA VAL A 8 5.06 5.75 -2.32
C VAL A 8 5.16 4.27 -2.69
N CYS A 9 4.24 3.79 -3.52
CA CYS A 9 4.35 2.51 -4.19
C CYS A 9 4.74 2.74 -5.65
N VAL A 10 5.83 2.14 -6.09
CA VAL A 10 6.42 2.37 -7.42
C VAL A 10 7.02 1.10 -7.97
N ASN A 11 6.79 0.83 -9.26
CA ASN A 11 7.38 -0.30 -9.96
C ASN A 11 8.61 0.11 -10.78
N THR A 12 9.31 -0.88 -11.33
CA THR A 12 10.51 -0.69 -12.17
C THR A 12 10.20 -0.37 -13.62
N LYS A 13 8.93 -0.49 -14.05
CA LYS A 13 8.57 -0.35 -15.47
C LYS A 13 8.53 1.13 -15.88
N ASP A 14 7.58 1.86 -15.32
CA ASP A 14 7.29 3.24 -15.74
C ASP A 14 7.07 4.21 -14.56
N MET A 15 6.52 3.74 -13.44
CA MET A 15 6.15 4.62 -12.33
C MET A 15 7.37 5.28 -11.68
N GLY A 16 8.41 4.53 -11.35
CA GLY A 16 9.56 4.99 -10.59
C GLY A 16 10.70 5.60 -11.42
N THR A 17 10.62 5.56 -12.76
CA THR A 17 11.79 5.81 -13.62
C THR A 17 12.30 7.27 -13.54
N ALA A 18 11.41 8.24 -13.54
CA ALA A 18 11.77 9.66 -13.64
C ALA A 18 11.47 10.46 -12.37
N VAL A 19 10.61 9.98 -11.48
CA VAL A 19 10.20 10.73 -10.29
C VAL A 19 11.35 10.90 -9.31
N ASP A 20 11.41 12.07 -8.69
CA ASP A 20 12.33 12.34 -7.59
C ASP A 20 11.58 12.18 -6.25
N PRO A 21 11.84 11.10 -5.48
CA PRO A 21 11.16 10.88 -4.20
C PRO A 21 11.45 11.98 -3.17
N ALA A 22 12.58 12.69 -3.26
CA ALA A 22 12.85 13.84 -2.40
C ALA A 22 11.84 14.97 -2.62
N SER A 23 11.33 15.12 -3.86
CA SER A 23 10.27 16.09 -4.17
C SER A 23 8.89 15.70 -3.63
N MET A 24 8.72 14.43 -3.21
CA MET A 24 7.44 13.87 -2.76
C MET A 24 7.22 13.99 -1.25
N ASN A 25 8.21 14.41 -0.48
CA ASN A 25 8.15 14.46 0.98
C ASN A 25 7.71 13.12 1.59
N VAL A 26 8.33 12.03 1.17
CA VAL A 26 8.04 10.66 1.60
C VAL A 26 9.23 10.06 2.31
N GLY A 27 9.00 9.11 3.22
CA GLY A 27 10.07 8.48 3.99
C GLY A 27 10.30 7.01 3.66
N TRP A 28 9.41 6.39 2.91
CA TRP A 28 9.49 4.99 2.58
C TRP A 28 8.86 4.68 1.22
N TYR A 29 9.25 3.52 0.67
CA TYR A 29 8.64 2.99 -0.56
C TYR A 29 8.56 1.47 -0.53
N TYR A 30 7.71 0.90 -1.35
CA TYR A 30 7.73 -0.49 -1.76
C TYR A 30 7.46 -0.60 -3.27
N ASN A 31 7.80 -1.73 -3.85
CA ASN A 31 7.80 -1.94 -5.29
C ASN A 31 7.19 -3.29 -5.72
N TRP A 32 6.33 -3.86 -4.88
CA TRP A 32 5.71 -5.18 -5.06
C TRP A 32 6.71 -6.33 -5.17
N ASP A 33 7.95 -6.13 -4.70
CA ASP A 33 9.01 -7.13 -4.71
C ASP A 33 9.69 -7.20 -3.34
N TRP A 34 10.38 -8.31 -3.09
CA TRP A 34 11.19 -8.48 -1.90
C TRP A 34 12.61 -7.91 -2.04
N LYS A 35 13.01 -7.53 -3.27
CA LYS A 35 14.27 -6.87 -3.59
C LYS A 35 14.08 -5.36 -3.74
N SER A 36 14.93 -4.59 -3.11
CA SER A 36 14.95 -3.14 -3.27
C SER A 36 15.37 -2.72 -4.68
N PHE A 37 15.09 -1.50 -5.06
CA PHE A 37 15.60 -0.92 -6.31
C PHE A 37 17.12 -0.97 -6.40
N LYS A 38 17.81 -0.80 -5.27
CA LYS A 38 19.26 -0.94 -5.18
C LYS A 38 19.72 -2.36 -5.53
N ASP A 39 19.05 -3.37 -4.98
CA ASP A 39 19.36 -4.79 -5.26
C ASP A 39 19.07 -5.18 -6.72
N MET A 40 18.06 -4.56 -7.32
CA MET A 40 17.71 -4.74 -8.73
C MET A 40 18.58 -3.94 -9.70
N SER A 41 19.52 -3.13 -9.21
CA SER A 41 20.29 -2.18 -10.03
C SER A 41 19.42 -1.21 -10.84
N PHE A 42 18.30 -0.79 -10.28
CA PHE A 42 17.38 0.14 -10.92
C PHE A 42 18.06 1.47 -11.27
N SER A 43 17.69 2.06 -12.40
CA SER A 43 18.37 3.25 -12.93
C SER A 43 18.19 4.51 -12.06
N ASN A 44 17.01 4.66 -11.42
CA ASN A 44 16.73 5.81 -10.57
C ASN A 44 17.28 5.60 -9.15
N LYS A 45 18.51 6.01 -8.93
CA LYS A 45 19.23 5.88 -7.65
C LYS A 45 18.69 6.77 -6.52
N LYS A 46 17.80 7.69 -6.81
CA LYS A 46 17.21 8.60 -5.81
C LYS A 46 16.34 7.86 -4.77
N PHE A 47 15.91 6.64 -5.07
CA PHE A 47 15.22 5.78 -4.12
C PHE A 47 16.13 5.10 -3.09
N ASP A 48 17.45 5.08 -3.31
CA ASP A 48 18.38 4.36 -2.45
C ASP A 48 18.46 4.94 -1.02
N ASP A 49 18.07 6.22 -0.84
CA ASP A 49 18.03 6.90 0.46
C ASP A 49 16.72 6.75 1.23
N LEU A 50 15.69 6.17 0.61
CA LEU A 50 14.41 5.89 1.28
C LEU A 50 14.42 4.54 1.99
N GLU A 51 13.63 4.44 3.06
CA GLU A 51 13.34 3.13 3.67
C GLU A 51 12.59 2.25 2.68
N PHE A 52 13.21 1.14 2.30
CA PHE A 52 12.54 0.12 1.50
C PHE A 52 11.75 -0.84 2.39
N VAL A 53 10.53 -1.16 1.98
CA VAL A 53 9.68 -2.16 2.62
C VAL A 53 9.48 -3.32 1.64
N PRO A 54 10.10 -4.49 1.88
CA PRO A 54 9.94 -5.66 1.02
C PRO A 54 8.53 -6.24 1.08
N MET A 55 8.13 -6.95 0.02
CA MET A 55 6.85 -7.64 -0.09
C MET A 55 7.02 -9.08 -0.57
N ILE A 56 6.29 -10.02 0.03
CA ILE A 56 5.94 -11.29 -0.60
C ILE A 56 4.69 -11.03 -1.43
N TRP A 57 4.85 -10.87 -2.75
CA TRP A 57 3.71 -10.57 -3.62
C TRP A 57 2.74 -11.75 -3.73
N GLY A 58 3.27 -12.98 -3.82
CA GLY A 58 2.47 -14.19 -3.97
C GLY A 58 3.34 -15.44 -4.07
N ASP A 59 2.72 -16.59 -4.28
CA ASP A 59 3.37 -17.91 -4.38
C ASP A 59 4.32 -18.04 -5.58
N SER A 60 4.23 -17.15 -6.57
CA SER A 60 5.08 -17.17 -7.76
C SER A 60 6.49 -16.58 -7.58
N MET A 61 6.80 -16.06 -6.39
CA MET A 61 8.13 -15.48 -6.12
C MET A 61 9.18 -16.56 -5.86
N THR A 62 9.80 -16.55 -4.73
CA THR A 62 10.75 -17.57 -4.28
C THR A 62 10.31 -18.15 -2.95
N GLU A 63 11.05 -19.09 -2.41
CA GLU A 63 10.73 -19.70 -1.12
C GLU A 63 10.66 -18.65 0.00
N THR A 64 9.64 -18.77 0.84
CA THR A 64 9.39 -17.84 1.95
C THR A 64 10.62 -17.68 2.86
N SER A 65 11.33 -18.78 3.15
CA SER A 65 12.54 -18.76 3.97
C SER A 65 13.66 -17.92 3.34
N GLU A 66 13.86 -18.00 2.03
CA GLU A 66 14.87 -17.22 1.30
C GLU A 66 14.56 -15.73 1.39
N ILE A 67 13.28 -15.35 1.22
CA ILE A 67 12.84 -13.94 1.36
C ILE A 67 13.14 -13.44 2.76
N PHE A 68 12.78 -14.19 3.81
CA PHE A 68 13.04 -13.78 5.19
C PHE A 68 14.53 -13.74 5.54
N ASP A 69 15.35 -14.62 4.98
CA ASP A 69 16.80 -14.58 5.17
C ASP A 69 17.41 -13.32 4.53
N ASN A 70 16.94 -12.93 3.35
CA ASN A 70 17.31 -11.65 2.75
C ASN A 70 16.86 -10.46 3.61
N VAL A 71 15.60 -10.43 4.02
CA VAL A 71 15.02 -9.36 4.85
C VAL A 71 15.83 -9.18 6.14
N LYS A 72 16.17 -10.27 6.82
CA LYS A 72 16.98 -10.26 8.05
C LYS A 72 18.43 -9.83 7.80
N SER A 73 19.05 -10.36 6.74
CA SER A 73 20.45 -10.02 6.40
C SER A 73 20.65 -8.57 6.02
N LYS A 74 19.64 -7.95 5.38
CA LYS A 74 19.61 -6.53 5.03
C LYS A 74 19.20 -5.63 6.20
N GLY A 75 18.74 -6.20 7.31
CA GLY A 75 18.25 -5.44 8.46
C GLY A 75 16.91 -4.73 8.23
N TYR A 76 16.11 -5.18 7.25
CA TYR A 76 14.77 -4.64 7.04
C TYR A 76 13.86 -4.99 8.22
N LYS A 77 13.10 -3.99 8.68
CA LYS A 77 12.27 -4.10 9.89
C LYS A 77 10.86 -4.61 9.62
N TYR A 78 10.40 -4.49 8.39
CA TYR A 78 9.03 -4.75 7.97
C TYR A 78 9.01 -5.66 6.76
N LEU A 79 7.90 -6.39 6.60
CA LEU A 79 7.60 -7.16 5.40
C LEU A 79 6.10 -7.12 5.14
N LEU A 80 5.69 -6.74 3.93
CA LEU A 80 4.32 -6.86 3.46
C LEU A 80 4.08 -8.29 2.97
N ALA A 81 2.93 -8.86 3.31
CA ALA A 81 2.55 -10.17 2.83
C ALA A 81 1.52 -10.06 1.71
N TYR A 82 1.51 -10.97 0.82
CA TYR A 82 0.58 -11.27 -0.27
C TYR A 82 -0.32 -10.11 -0.78
N ASN A 83 -0.11 -9.78 -2.06
CA ASN A 83 -0.84 -8.71 -2.74
C ASN A 83 -2.18 -9.21 -3.27
N GLU A 84 -3.28 -8.61 -2.81
CA GLU A 84 -4.66 -8.84 -3.26
C GLU A 84 -4.98 -10.32 -3.55
N PRO A 85 -4.81 -11.21 -2.56
CA PRO A 85 -5.00 -12.65 -2.76
C PRO A 85 -6.45 -13.04 -3.08
N ASP A 86 -7.38 -12.13 -2.89
CA ASP A 86 -8.81 -12.26 -3.22
C ASP A 86 -9.10 -12.05 -4.72
N LEU A 87 -8.14 -11.56 -5.51
CA LEU A 87 -8.30 -11.33 -6.94
C LEU A 87 -7.59 -12.39 -7.78
N LYS A 88 -8.28 -12.91 -8.80
CA LYS A 88 -7.75 -13.96 -9.70
C LYS A 88 -6.56 -13.53 -10.55
N TRP A 89 -6.45 -12.24 -10.83
CA TRP A 89 -5.37 -11.65 -11.64
C TRP A 89 -4.24 -11.05 -10.79
N GLU A 90 -4.35 -11.16 -9.47
CA GLU A 90 -3.33 -10.79 -8.50
C GLU A 90 -2.70 -12.06 -7.88
N SER A 91 -2.33 -12.07 -6.63
CA SER A 91 -1.67 -13.26 -6.06
C SER A 91 -2.56 -14.51 -5.96
N ASN A 92 -3.87 -14.34 -6.02
CA ASN A 92 -4.86 -15.41 -6.20
C ASN A 92 -4.65 -16.62 -5.27
N VAL A 93 -4.65 -16.38 -3.98
CA VAL A 93 -4.49 -17.42 -2.96
C VAL A 93 -5.78 -17.54 -2.15
N ARG A 94 -6.39 -18.72 -2.11
CA ARG A 94 -7.62 -18.95 -1.36
C ARG A 94 -7.39 -18.80 0.15
N PRO A 95 -8.42 -18.40 0.92
CA PRO A 95 -8.31 -18.21 2.38
C PRO A 95 -7.80 -19.44 3.14
N ASP A 96 -8.27 -20.62 2.75
CA ASP A 96 -7.88 -21.89 3.35
C ASP A 96 -6.41 -22.30 3.05
N VAL A 97 -5.85 -21.83 1.93
CA VAL A 97 -4.44 -21.98 1.59
C VAL A 97 -3.62 -20.90 2.30
N MET A 98 -4.14 -19.66 2.37
CA MET A 98 -3.43 -18.53 2.98
C MET A 98 -3.09 -18.79 4.45
N GLN A 99 -3.89 -19.52 5.21
CA GLN A 99 -3.54 -19.85 6.59
C GLN A 99 -2.20 -20.61 6.70
N TYR A 100 -1.89 -21.48 5.76
CA TYR A 100 -0.61 -22.21 5.73
C TYR A 100 0.54 -21.27 5.33
N ARG A 101 0.33 -20.42 4.31
CA ARG A 101 1.31 -19.40 3.89
C ARG A 101 1.60 -18.42 5.03
N TRP A 102 0.56 -18.01 5.75
CA TRP A 102 0.72 -17.17 6.92
C TRP A 102 1.54 -17.85 8.03
N ASN A 103 1.28 -19.12 8.28
CA ASN A 103 2.07 -19.90 9.25
C ASN A 103 3.56 -19.95 8.85
N ASP A 104 3.86 -20.13 7.55
CA ASP A 104 5.23 -20.11 7.04
C ASP A 104 5.88 -18.73 7.25
N CYS A 105 5.16 -17.66 6.97
CA CYS A 105 5.63 -16.30 7.26
C CYS A 105 5.92 -16.10 8.75
N VAL A 106 5.01 -16.51 9.62
CA VAL A 106 5.16 -16.39 11.08
C VAL A 106 6.34 -17.19 11.59
N ASN A 107 6.57 -18.40 11.07
CA ASN A 107 7.68 -19.27 11.48
C ASN A 107 9.05 -18.68 11.08
N ASN A 108 9.12 -17.92 9.99
CA ASN A 108 10.35 -17.35 9.45
C ASN A 108 10.63 -15.91 9.88
N LYS A 109 9.65 -15.17 10.39
CA LYS A 109 9.74 -13.71 10.57
C LYS A 109 10.80 -13.25 11.58
N GLY A 110 11.12 -14.04 12.60
CA GLY A 110 11.98 -13.55 13.69
C GLY A 110 11.46 -12.26 14.30
N ASN A 111 12.29 -11.21 14.32
CA ASN A 111 11.92 -9.86 14.83
C ASN A 111 11.30 -8.95 13.77
N VAL A 112 11.09 -9.42 12.54
CA VAL A 112 10.48 -8.63 11.47
C VAL A 112 9.00 -8.36 11.82
N ARG A 113 8.57 -7.11 11.69
CA ARG A 113 7.16 -6.74 11.80
C ARG A 113 6.45 -7.13 10.50
N LEU A 114 5.55 -8.10 10.62
CA LEU A 114 4.86 -8.72 9.49
C LEU A 114 3.49 -8.07 9.30
N GLY A 115 3.25 -7.51 8.10
CA GLY A 115 1.94 -7.04 7.67
C GLY A 115 1.03 -8.17 7.23
N SER A 116 -0.26 -7.96 7.33
CA SER A 116 -1.25 -8.90 6.80
C SER A 116 -1.17 -9.04 5.28
N PRO A 117 -1.76 -10.10 4.67
CA PRO A 117 -2.19 -10.01 3.29
C PRO A 117 -3.04 -8.76 3.08
N ALA A 118 -2.87 -8.07 1.94
CA ALA A 118 -3.65 -6.89 1.59
C ALA A 118 -4.75 -7.29 0.60
N VAL A 119 -5.98 -7.43 1.07
CA VAL A 119 -7.14 -7.67 0.20
C VAL A 119 -7.53 -6.42 -0.56
N SER A 120 -8.19 -6.58 -1.71
CA SER A 120 -8.51 -5.49 -2.66
C SER A 120 -9.56 -4.48 -2.15
N VAL A 121 -10.14 -4.75 -0.99
CA VAL A 121 -11.10 -3.89 -0.29
C VAL A 121 -10.74 -3.83 1.20
N PHE A 122 -11.44 -3.03 2.00
CA PHE A 122 -11.25 -3.05 3.45
C PHE A 122 -11.48 -4.46 4.03
N PRO A 123 -10.63 -4.95 4.93
CA PRO A 123 -10.82 -6.24 5.59
C PRO A 123 -12.23 -6.45 6.19
N THR A 124 -12.82 -5.40 6.76
CA THR A 124 -14.18 -5.42 7.30
C THR A 124 -15.28 -5.59 6.24
N TRP A 125 -14.96 -5.38 4.96
CA TRP A 125 -15.87 -5.56 3.82
C TRP A 125 -15.62 -6.85 3.04
N SER A 126 -14.52 -7.56 3.35
CA SER A 126 -14.11 -8.79 2.65
C SER A 126 -14.62 -10.04 3.37
N ASN A 127 -15.96 -10.24 3.32
CA ASN A 127 -16.62 -11.33 4.01
C ASN A 127 -16.27 -12.72 3.44
N ASP A 128 -16.04 -12.79 2.12
CA ASP A 128 -15.81 -14.07 1.43
C ASP A 128 -14.34 -14.51 1.47
N TRP A 129 -13.42 -13.59 1.70
CA TRP A 129 -11.99 -13.90 1.75
C TRP A 129 -11.36 -13.63 3.11
N TRP A 130 -11.41 -12.40 3.61
CA TRP A 130 -10.75 -12.03 4.85
C TRP A 130 -11.37 -12.70 6.07
N THR A 131 -12.68 -12.72 6.16
CA THR A 131 -13.37 -13.31 7.32
C THR A 131 -13.04 -14.80 7.52
N PRO A 132 -13.10 -15.67 6.50
CA PRO A 132 -12.65 -17.06 6.63
C PRO A 132 -11.18 -17.17 7.00
N PHE A 133 -10.29 -16.39 6.37
CA PHE A 133 -8.86 -16.39 6.69
C PHE A 133 -8.63 -15.99 8.16
N TRP A 134 -9.21 -14.86 8.60
CA TRP A 134 -9.06 -14.39 9.98
C TRP A 134 -9.56 -15.40 10.98
N ASN A 135 -10.73 -16.00 10.75
CA ASN A 135 -11.35 -16.96 11.67
C ASN A 135 -10.61 -18.30 11.73
N SER A 136 -9.89 -18.68 10.67
CA SER A 136 -9.10 -19.92 10.64
C SER A 136 -7.82 -19.86 11.48
N MET A 137 -7.35 -18.66 11.81
CA MET A 137 -6.09 -18.47 12.52
C MET A 137 -6.24 -18.66 14.03
N ALA A 138 -5.29 -19.37 14.65
CA ALA A 138 -5.12 -19.39 16.09
C ALA A 138 -4.67 -18.03 16.63
N ALA A 139 -4.86 -17.80 17.92
CA ALA A 139 -4.60 -16.50 18.56
C ALA A 139 -3.13 -16.05 18.43
N ASP A 140 -2.17 -16.97 18.55
CA ASP A 140 -0.75 -16.69 18.36
C ASP A 140 -0.42 -16.22 16.95
N LYS A 141 -1.09 -16.78 15.93
CA LYS A 141 -0.93 -16.39 14.52
C LYS A 141 -1.54 -15.02 14.23
N LYS A 142 -2.69 -14.70 14.83
CA LYS A 142 -3.26 -13.35 14.80
C LYS A 142 -2.36 -12.33 15.51
N ASN A 143 -1.79 -12.70 16.66
CA ASN A 143 -0.89 -11.83 17.41
C ASN A 143 0.43 -11.57 16.67
N ALA A 144 0.91 -12.50 15.85
CA ALA A 144 2.09 -12.31 15.03
C ALA A 144 1.91 -11.29 13.90
N MET A 145 0.67 -10.98 13.52
CA MET A 145 0.35 -9.90 12.58
C MET A 145 0.58 -8.55 13.27
N SER A 146 1.61 -7.84 12.84
CA SER A 146 2.05 -6.59 13.49
C SER A 146 1.23 -5.39 13.05
N PHE A 147 0.66 -5.42 11.85
CA PHE A 147 -0.23 -4.40 11.30
C PHE A 147 -1.11 -4.99 10.19
N ILE A 148 -2.23 -4.35 9.93
CA ILE A 148 -3.12 -4.69 8.83
C ILE A 148 -2.79 -3.81 7.63
N ALA A 149 -2.43 -4.44 6.51
CA ALA A 149 -2.27 -3.79 5.22
C ALA A 149 -3.64 -3.66 4.54
N VAL A 150 -3.94 -2.46 4.03
CA VAL A 150 -5.23 -2.13 3.41
C VAL A 150 -5.00 -1.63 2.01
N HIS A 151 -5.76 -2.18 1.05
CA HIS A 151 -5.98 -1.60 -0.27
C HIS A 151 -7.43 -1.13 -0.35
N SER A 152 -7.66 0.06 -0.88
CA SER A 152 -9.01 0.49 -1.21
C SER A 152 -9.01 1.63 -2.22
N TYR A 153 -9.74 1.43 -3.30
CA TYR A 153 -9.89 2.39 -4.38
C TYR A 153 -11.32 2.91 -4.39
N GLN A 154 -11.47 4.22 -4.25
CA GLN A 154 -12.77 4.86 -4.22
C GLN A 154 -13.24 5.26 -5.63
N LYS A 155 -14.54 5.25 -5.86
CA LYS A 155 -15.16 5.52 -7.15
C LYS A 155 -16.53 6.17 -7.02
N SER A 156 -16.62 7.26 -6.32
CA SER A 156 -17.86 8.02 -6.14
C SER A 156 -17.82 9.33 -6.93
N TYR A 157 -18.98 9.93 -7.16
CA TYR A 157 -19.08 11.26 -7.76
C TYR A 157 -18.94 12.41 -6.76
N ASP A 158 -18.68 12.12 -5.49
CA ASP A 158 -18.54 13.10 -4.40
C ASP A 158 -17.26 12.83 -3.62
N GLY A 159 -16.29 13.74 -3.73
CA GLY A 159 -14.99 13.62 -3.11
C GLY A 159 -15.04 13.67 -1.60
N ALA A 160 -15.75 14.64 -1.03
CA ALA A 160 -15.85 14.83 0.42
C ALA A 160 -16.59 13.66 1.09
N LYS A 161 -17.73 13.26 0.55
CA LYS A 161 -18.50 12.12 1.08
C LYS A 161 -17.71 10.82 1.03
N SER A 162 -17.02 10.57 -0.08
CA SER A 162 -16.16 9.38 -0.23
C SER A 162 -15.01 9.41 0.76
N ALA A 163 -14.41 10.57 1.03
CA ALA A 163 -13.34 10.72 2.01
C ALA A 163 -13.81 10.39 3.43
N LEU A 164 -14.99 10.87 3.84
CA LEU A 164 -15.55 10.58 5.16
C LEU A 164 -15.88 9.09 5.31
N GLN A 165 -16.47 8.46 4.29
CA GLN A 165 -16.74 7.03 4.28
C GLN A 165 -15.45 6.20 4.34
N TYR A 166 -14.41 6.65 3.63
CA TYR A 166 -13.09 6.02 3.66
C TYR A 166 -12.50 6.04 5.07
N LEU A 167 -12.50 7.19 5.71
CA LEU A 167 -11.97 7.35 7.07
C LEU A 167 -12.79 6.54 8.09
N GLN A 168 -14.12 6.47 7.94
CA GLN A 168 -14.96 5.61 8.76
C GLN A 168 -14.59 4.13 8.59
N ALA A 169 -14.35 3.66 7.37
CA ALA A 169 -13.94 2.27 7.13
C ALA A 169 -12.56 1.94 7.74
N ILE A 170 -11.64 2.90 7.78
CA ILE A 170 -10.36 2.77 8.49
C ILE A 170 -10.60 2.66 10.00
N ASP A 171 -11.48 3.48 10.57
CA ASP A 171 -11.87 3.41 11.98
C ASP A 171 -12.48 2.05 12.32
N GLU A 172 -13.39 1.53 11.49
CA GLU A 172 -14.00 0.21 11.65
C GLU A 172 -12.97 -0.93 11.63
N CYS A 173 -11.96 -0.84 10.77
CA CYS A 173 -10.85 -1.81 10.76
C CYS A 173 -10.07 -1.78 12.07
N TRP A 174 -9.76 -0.60 12.59
CA TRP A 174 -9.08 -0.46 13.88
C TRP A 174 -9.93 -1.00 15.02
N GLU A 175 -11.20 -0.63 15.11
CA GLU A 175 -12.12 -1.06 16.16
C GLU A 175 -12.33 -2.58 16.15
N THR A 176 -12.31 -3.19 14.96
CA THR A 176 -12.53 -4.64 14.82
C THR A 176 -11.29 -5.46 15.18
N TYR A 177 -10.11 -5.04 14.75
CA TYR A 177 -8.91 -5.87 14.83
C TYR A 177 -7.89 -5.40 15.86
N HIS A 178 -7.96 -4.16 16.33
CA HIS A 178 -7.05 -3.52 17.30
C HIS A 178 -5.58 -3.67 16.92
N LYS A 179 -5.28 -3.48 15.63
CA LYS A 179 -3.92 -3.52 15.09
C LYS A 179 -3.60 -2.25 14.32
N PRO A 180 -2.35 -1.77 14.36
CA PRO A 180 -1.93 -0.66 13.51
C PRO A 180 -2.32 -0.89 12.06
N ILE A 181 -2.64 0.18 11.35
CA ILE A 181 -3.08 0.11 9.95
C ILE A 181 -2.04 0.76 9.05
N TRP A 182 -1.70 0.06 7.97
CA TRP A 182 -0.93 0.58 6.85
C TRP A 182 -1.82 0.57 5.61
N ILE A 183 -2.07 1.73 5.03
CA ILE A 183 -2.77 1.84 3.76
C ILE A 183 -1.70 1.78 2.66
N THR A 184 -1.46 0.58 2.13
CA THR A 184 -0.39 0.35 1.15
C THR A 184 -0.78 0.75 -0.25
N GLU A 185 -2.07 0.71 -0.57
CA GLU A 185 -2.61 1.26 -1.82
C GLU A 185 -3.95 1.95 -1.59
N PHE A 186 -4.07 3.17 -2.06
CA PHE A 186 -5.36 3.86 -2.20
C PHE A 186 -5.29 4.91 -3.30
N ALA A 187 -6.40 5.12 -3.97
CA ALA A 187 -6.59 6.17 -4.98
C ALA A 187 -8.08 6.41 -5.23
N PHE A 188 -8.37 7.31 -6.16
CA PHE A 188 -9.72 7.60 -6.58
C PHE A 188 -9.87 7.32 -8.08
N TRP A 189 -10.77 6.41 -8.43
CA TRP A 189 -10.99 5.97 -9.81
C TRP A 189 -11.98 6.83 -10.59
N LYS A 190 -12.00 6.62 -11.91
CA LYS A 190 -13.00 7.05 -12.90
C LYS A 190 -12.90 8.48 -13.40
N PHE A 191 -11.77 9.14 -13.23
CA PHE A 191 -11.60 10.46 -13.82
C PHE A 191 -10.28 10.55 -14.61
N SER A 192 -10.39 10.99 -15.86
CA SER A 192 -9.24 11.37 -16.67
C SER A 192 -8.60 12.65 -16.12
N ILE A 193 -7.32 12.84 -16.34
CA ILE A 193 -6.63 14.10 -16.00
C ILE A 193 -7.19 15.30 -16.78
N ASN A 194 -7.87 15.06 -17.89
CA ASN A 194 -8.51 16.08 -18.71
C ASN A 194 -9.93 16.44 -18.22
N ASP A 195 -10.46 15.71 -17.26
CA ASP A 195 -11.73 16.04 -16.59
C ASP A 195 -11.49 16.95 -15.40
N ALA A 196 -11.62 18.27 -15.60
CA ALA A 196 -11.37 19.25 -14.55
C ALA A 196 -12.28 19.07 -13.32
N ALA A 197 -13.55 18.71 -13.53
CA ALA A 197 -14.48 18.46 -12.43
C ALA A 197 -14.12 17.17 -11.67
N GLY A 198 -13.72 16.13 -12.38
CA GLY A 198 -13.19 14.89 -11.80
C GLY A 198 -11.92 15.13 -11.00
N CYS A 199 -10.95 15.87 -11.56
CA CYS A 199 -9.72 16.24 -10.86
C CYS A 199 -10.01 16.98 -9.55
N ALA A 200 -10.96 17.93 -9.55
CA ALA A 200 -11.33 18.64 -8.33
C ALA A 200 -11.87 17.70 -7.23
N LYS A 201 -12.65 16.69 -7.60
CA LYS A 201 -13.17 15.69 -6.65
C LYS A 201 -12.05 14.81 -6.08
N VAL A 202 -11.12 14.37 -6.92
CA VAL A 202 -9.94 13.59 -6.48
C VAL A 202 -9.08 14.40 -5.51
N GLN A 203 -8.87 15.69 -5.81
CA GLN A 203 -8.11 16.60 -4.96
C GLN A 203 -8.80 16.84 -3.61
N GLU A 204 -10.12 17.02 -3.61
CA GLU A 204 -10.92 17.17 -2.38
C GLU A 204 -10.83 15.90 -1.52
N PHE A 205 -11.03 14.74 -2.13
CA PHE A 205 -10.88 13.44 -1.47
C PHE A 205 -9.50 13.32 -0.81
N MET A 206 -8.43 13.57 -1.56
CA MET A 206 -7.06 13.45 -1.04
C MET A 206 -6.81 14.37 0.15
N LYS A 207 -7.18 15.64 0.06
CA LYS A 207 -6.99 16.61 1.15
C LYS A 207 -7.65 16.16 2.45
N ILE A 208 -8.89 15.71 2.37
CA ILE A 208 -9.65 15.27 3.55
C ILE A 208 -9.07 13.97 4.11
N VAL A 209 -8.79 12.98 3.25
CA VAL A 209 -8.28 11.67 3.68
C VAL A 209 -6.90 11.80 4.30
N ILE A 210 -5.95 12.47 3.66
CA ILE A 210 -4.59 12.60 4.21
C ILE A 210 -4.60 13.29 5.57
N LYS A 211 -5.36 14.38 5.72
CA LYS A 211 -5.54 15.03 7.02
C LYS A 211 -6.06 14.03 8.06
N GLY A 212 -7.14 13.32 7.73
CA GLY A 212 -7.74 12.34 8.62
C GLY A 212 -6.80 11.18 8.98
N LEU A 213 -5.99 10.68 8.02
CA LEU A 213 -4.98 9.64 8.29
C LEU A 213 -3.87 10.13 9.20
N ASN A 214 -3.44 11.39 9.04
CA ASN A 214 -2.42 11.99 9.89
C ASN A 214 -2.89 12.15 11.33
N GLU A 215 -4.16 12.45 11.54
CA GLU A 215 -4.79 12.61 12.86
C GLU A 215 -5.00 11.28 13.61
N ARG A 216 -5.02 10.14 12.91
CA ARG A 216 -5.23 8.81 13.51
C ARG A 216 -3.93 8.18 13.96
N SER A 217 -3.72 8.08 15.28
CA SER A 217 -2.47 7.52 15.86
C SER A 217 -2.23 6.05 15.48
N TYR A 218 -3.29 5.28 15.21
CA TYR A 218 -3.20 3.88 14.81
C TYR A 218 -2.93 3.68 13.30
N VAL A 219 -3.02 4.71 12.48
CA VAL A 219 -2.50 4.69 11.11
C VAL A 219 -1.01 4.98 11.17
N GLU A 220 -0.18 3.97 10.90
CA GLU A 220 1.27 4.11 10.93
C GLU A 220 1.81 4.60 9.58
N ARG A 221 1.28 4.10 8.46
CA ARG A 221 1.77 4.38 7.11
C ARG A 221 0.65 4.43 6.08
N TYR A 222 0.87 5.21 5.02
CA TYR A 222 0.01 5.22 3.85
C TYR A 222 0.79 5.54 2.57
N SER A 223 0.31 5.03 1.44
CA SER A 223 0.91 5.17 0.12
C SER A 223 -0.16 5.29 -0.96
N TRP A 224 -0.25 6.46 -1.59
CA TRP A 224 -1.16 6.66 -2.72
C TRP A 224 -0.66 5.92 -3.96
N PHE A 225 -1.57 5.24 -4.66
CA PHE A 225 -1.27 4.61 -5.94
C PHE A 225 -1.35 5.67 -7.06
N SER A 226 -0.19 6.02 -7.63
CA SER A 226 -0.11 6.98 -8.72
C SER A 226 -0.41 6.32 -10.06
N PHE A 227 -1.57 6.61 -10.64
CA PHE A 227 -1.84 6.24 -12.02
C PHE A 227 -0.98 7.03 -12.99
N ASN A 228 -0.91 6.60 -14.26
CA ASN A 228 -0.26 7.38 -15.31
C ASN A 228 -1.18 8.53 -15.74
N THR A 229 -0.62 9.71 -15.99
CA THR A 229 -1.36 10.86 -16.53
C THR A 229 -2.02 10.57 -17.88
N THR A 230 -1.53 9.59 -18.63
CA THR A 230 -2.11 9.15 -19.91
C THR A 230 -3.24 8.13 -19.77
N ASP A 231 -3.53 7.67 -18.54
CA ASP A 231 -4.69 6.80 -18.29
C ASP A 231 -5.99 7.60 -18.45
N ASN A 232 -6.75 7.27 -19.49
CA ASN A 232 -8.00 7.97 -19.84
C ASN A 232 -9.11 7.77 -18.80
N SER A 233 -8.97 6.78 -17.91
CA SER A 233 -9.98 6.46 -16.90
C SER A 233 -9.59 6.91 -15.49
N ASN A 234 -8.29 6.98 -15.18
CA ASN A 234 -7.81 7.18 -13.80
C ASN A 234 -6.69 8.22 -13.69
N GLY A 235 -6.31 8.87 -14.79
CA GLY A 235 -5.19 9.82 -14.83
C GLY A 235 -5.32 11.00 -13.86
N ALA A 236 -6.54 11.35 -13.43
CA ALA A 236 -6.76 12.36 -12.39
C ALA A 236 -6.15 11.97 -11.03
N SER A 237 -5.86 10.67 -10.80
CA SER A 237 -5.17 10.16 -9.61
C SER A 237 -3.65 10.06 -9.76
N ALA A 238 -3.08 10.57 -10.86
CA ALA A 238 -1.64 10.62 -11.05
C ALA A 238 -0.98 11.67 -10.13
N LEU A 239 0.07 11.27 -9.43
CA LEU A 239 0.88 12.21 -8.62
C LEU A 239 1.97 12.90 -9.44
N TRP A 240 2.46 12.22 -10.48
CA TRP A 240 3.48 12.72 -11.41
C TRP A 240 3.26 12.20 -12.82
N THR A 241 3.88 12.87 -13.78
CA THR A 241 3.97 12.37 -15.15
C THR A 241 5.09 11.33 -15.22
N ASN A 242 4.77 10.09 -15.59
CA ASN A 242 5.72 8.97 -15.54
C ASN A 242 7.00 9.22 -16.37
N SER A 243 6.88 9.86 -17.53
CA SER A 243 8.01 10.12 -18.43
C SER A 243 8.97 11.22 -17.94
N THR A 244 8.51 12.16 -17.14
CA THR A 244 9.30 13.33 -16.72
C THR A 244 9.52 13.43 -15.21
N GLY A 245 8.73 12.70 -14.41
CA GLY A 245 8.72 12.82 -12.95
C GLY A 245 8.12 14.14 -12.42
N LYS A 246 7.61 15.01 -13.30
CA LYS A 246 7.01 16.29 -12.89
C LYS A 246 5.73 16.04 -12.12
N LEU A 247 5.62 16.67 -10.95
CA LEU A 247 4.40 16.58 -10.13
C LEU A 247 3.19 17.19 -10.85
N THR A 248 2.06 16.52 -10.69
CA THR A 248 0.75 17.07 -11.04
C THR A 248 0.24 17.98 -9.92
N ASP A 249 -0.91 18.64 -10.12
CA ASP A 249 -1.57 19.39 -9.05
C ASP A 249 -1.93 18.47 -7.86
N LEU A 250 -2.36 17.23 -8.14
CA LEU A 250 -2.61 16.23 -7.10
C LEU A 250 -1.31 15.84 -6.37
N GLY A 251 -0.21 15.67 -7.11
CA GLY A 251 1.11 15.41 -6.54
C GLY A 251 1.56 16.53 -5.60
N ASN A 252 1.35 17.79 -5.97
CA ASN A 252 1.61 18.94 -5.09
C ASN A 252 0.75 18.91 -3.82
N ILE A 253 -0.52 18.50 -3.92
CA ILE A 253 -1.39 18.31 -2.75
C ILE A 253 -0.85 17.19 -1.86
N TYR A 254 -0.41 16.06 -2.44
CA TYR A 254 0.17 14.95 -1.68
C TYR A 254 1.43 15.37 -0.91
N VAL A 255 2.28 16.17 -1.52
CA VAL A 255 3.52 16.68 -0.89
C VAL A 255 3.21 17.59 0.30
N ASN A 256 2.24 18.50 0.15
CA ASN A 256 2.00 19.61 1.09
C ASN A 256 1.02 19.26 2.24
N ASN A 257 0.42 18.09 2.25
CA ASN A 257 -0.46 17.59 3.29
C ASN A 257 0.15 16.36 3.96
#